data_a8cfa9bd85f975bc927393090c45a67e
#
_entry.id   a8cfa9bd85f975bc927393090c45a67e
#
_cell.length_a   1.000
_cell.length_b   1.000
_cell.length_c   1.000
_cell.angle_alpha   90.00
_cell.angle_beta   90.00
_cell.angle_gamma   90.00
#
_symmetry.space_group_name_H-M   'P 1'
#
loop_
_entity.id
_entity.type
_entity.pdbx_description
1 polymer ?
#
loop_
_entity_poly.entity_id
_entity_poly.type
_entity_poly.pdbx_seq_one_letter_code
_entity_poly.pdbx_strand_id
1 'polypeptide(L)'
;IRLDCTTEDIILLSYPKLKEVPFTKPCTFIHEDEYGCIWVNPVEGELYFYDPMTRSLEQAYVYEKGVRVPISFQAFSYFIDHHKNLWYTTPGSELGYLSFHQSGLDYIINRHKESARSLMEDHRKRVWIGWKRNHKTQPGNICLYDSLGQWIGNISQKGKIVADQSVSFNADVYCIYEDKDHNIWMGTREDGLFLFRFQGEDN
;
A
#
# COMPACT_ATOMS: atom_id res chain seq x y z
N ILE A 1 5.78 8.38 19.71
CA ILE A 1 7.13 8.40 20.32
C ILE A 1 8.11 8.87 19.26
N ARG A 2 8.87 9.90 19.56
CA ARG A 2 9.93 10.42 18.68
C ARG A 2 11.27 10.22 19.38
N LEU A 3 12.25 9.68 18.68
CA LEU A 3 13.64 9.68 19.12
C LEU A 3 14.28 11.02 18.70
N ASP A 4 14.77 11.78 19.65
CA ASP A 4 15.57 12.96 19.35
C ASP A 4 17.03 12.53 19.19
N CYS A 5 17.52 12.55 17.95
CA CYS A 5 18.89 12.13 17.62
C CYS A 5 19.98 13.07 18.15
N THR A 6 19.61 14.27 18.60
CA THR A 6 20.56 15.23 19.22
C THR A 6 20.72 15.02 20.71
N THR A 7 19.65 14.60 21.38
CA THR A 7 19.63 14.35 22.82
C THR A 7 19.53 12.88 23.19
N GLU A 8 19.32 12.02 22.19
CA GLU A 8 19.02 10.58 22.35
C GLU A 8 17.75 10.32 23.19
N ASP A 9 16.88 11.33 23.30
CA ASP A 9 15.65 11.22 24.07
C ASP A 9 14.50 10.66 23.25
N ILE A 10 13.66 9.88 23.91
CA ILE A 10 12.40 9.38 23.34
C ILE A 10 11.27 10.33 23.73
N ILE A 11 10.68 11.01 22.77
CA ILE A 11 9.58 11.94 22.99
C ILE A 11 8.25 11.25 22.67
N LEU A 12 7.34 11.26 23.63
CA LEU A 12 5.97 10.79 23.40
C LEU A 12 5.15 11.92 22.76
N LEU A 13 4.70 11.71 21.53
CA LEU A 13 3.81 12.65 20.86
C LEU A 13 2.42 12.57 21.48
N SER A 14 1.84 13.72 21.80
CA SER A 14 0.49 13.85 22.31
C SER A 14 -0.39 14.63 21.35
N TYR A 15 -1.67 14.39 21.42
CA TYR A 15 -2.66 15.08 20.59
C TYR A 15 -2.81 16.54 21.04
N PRO A 16 -2.58 17.57 20.18
CA PRO A 16 -2.58 18.95 20.61
C PRO A 16 -3.91 19.44 21.17
N LYS A 17 -5.02 18.89 20.68
CA LYS A 17 -6.39 19.22 21.14
C LYS A 17 -6.80 18.46 22.40
N LEU A 18 -6.08 17.41 22.74
CA LEU A 18 -6.27 16.59 23.93
C LEU A 18 -4.95 16.59 24.71
N LYS A 19 -4.56 17.76 25.22
CA LYS A 19 -3.24 18.03 25.82
C LYS A 19 -2.73 17.00 26.86
N GLU A 20 -3.59 16.10 27.30
CA GLU A 20 -3.31 15.15 28.36
C GLU A 20 -3.38 13.69 27.92
N VAL A 21 -3.77 13.41 26.66
CA VAL A 21 -3.88 12.04 26.16
C VAL A 21 -2.76 11.75 25.18
N PRO A 22 -1.79 10.90 25.55
CA PRO A 22 -0.73 10.49 24.62
C PRO A 22 -1.32 9.67 23.48
N PHE A 23 -0.73 9.82 22.29
CA PHE A 23 -1.05 8.97 21.14
C PHE A 23 -0.48 7.55 21.39
N THR A 24 -1.31 6.66 21.93
CA THR A 24 -0.89 5.33 22.37
C THR A 24 -1.36 4.19 21.47
N LYS A 25 -2.07 4.52 20.38
CA LYS A 25 -2.57 3.50 19.45
C LYS A 25 -1.41 2.83 18.70
N PRO A 26 -1.44 1.49 18.52
CA PRO A 26 -0.51 0.82 17.63
C PRO A 26 -0.64 1.37 16.21
N CYS A 27 0.48 1.58 15.54
CA CYS A 27 0.51 2.11 14.18
C CYS A 27 0.86 1.02 13.18
N THR A 28 0.14 0.96 12.08
CA THR A 28 0.38 0.03 10.98
C THR A 28 1.17 0.65 9.84
N PHE A 29 1.25 1.98 9.81
CA PHE A 29 1.86 2.72 8.73
C PHE A 29 2.57 3.96 9.28
N ILE A 30 3.76 4.25 8.77
CA ILE A 30 4.52 5.48 9.00
C ILE A 30 5.25 5.85 7.71
N HIS A 31 5.14 7.11 7.30
CA HIS A 31 5.77 7.63 6.09
C HIS A 31 6.13 9.11 6.25
N GLU A 32 7.30 9.50 5.75
CA GLU A 32 7.71 10.90 5.63
C GLU A 32 7.47 11.38 4.20
N ASP A 33 6.71 12.46 4.03
CA ASP A 33 6.47 13.09 2.73
C ASP A 33 7.60 14.02 2.32
N GLU A 34 7.51 14.61 1.13
CA GLU A 34 8.51 15.53 0.58
C GLU A 34 8.63 16.86 1.35
N TYR A 35 7.66 17.20 2.19
CA TYR A 35 7.64 18.36 3.06
C TYR A 35 8.18 18.08 4.46
N GLY A 36 8.58 16.83 4.72
CA GLY A 36 9.06 16.36 6.01
C GLY A 36 7.95 16.08 7.01
N CYS A 37 6.68 16.09 6.61
CA CYS A 37 5.57 15.68 7.46
C CYS A 37 5.56 14.16 7.63
N ILE A 38 5.37 13.70 8.86
CA ILE A 38 5.31 12.27 9.18
C ILE A 38 3.85 11.81 9.24
N TRP A 39 3.46 10.99 8.30
CA TRP A 39 2.13 10.39 8.23
C TRP A 39 2.06 9.11 9.04
N VAL A 40 0.98 8.94 9.80
CA VAL A 40 0.80 7.83 10.74
C VAL A 40 -0.61 7.30 10.64
N ASN A 41 -0.77 5.98 10.46
CA ASN A 41 -2.07 5.32 10.49
C ASN A 41 -2.13 4.33 11.67
N PRO A 42 -2.97 4.58 12.67
CA PRO A 42 -3.25 3.62 13.73
C PRO A 42 -4.03 2.40 13.24
N VAL A 43 -3.94 1.31 13.99
CA VAL A 43 -4.64 0.04 13.69
C VAL A 43 -6.16 0.22 13.53
N GLU A 44 -6.74 1.19 14.23
CA GLU A 44 -8.19 1.43 14.22
C GLU A 44 -8.50 2.78 13.60
N GLY A 45 -8.02 3.03 12.38
CA GLY A 45 -8.66 4.12 11.97
C GLY A 45 -8.16 5.24 11.14
N GLU A 46 -8.07 6.33 11.73
CA GLU A 46 -7.91 7.63 11.10
C GLU A 46 -6.45 7.89 10.76
N LEU A 47 -6.21 8.55 9.64
CA LEU A 47 -4.88 8.98 9.24
C LEU A 47 -4.52 10.27 9.97
N TYR A 48 -3.31 10.32 10.51
CA TYR A 48 -2.74 11.51 11.15
C TYR A 48 -1.44 11.91 10.46
N PHE A 49 -1.07 13.16 10.59
CA PHE A 49 0.25 13.63 10.21
C PHE A 49 0.85 14.52 11.29
N TYR A 50 2.16 14.36 11.49
CA TYR A 50 2.97 15.24 12.32
C TYR A 50 3.66 16.25 11.42
N ASP A 51 3.40 17.53 11.67
CA ASP A 51 4.08 18.64 11.01
C ASP A 51 5.30 19.07 11.87
N PRO A 52 6.53 18.90 11.38
CA PRO A 52 7.73 19.27 12.13
C PRO A 52 7.88 20.78 12.31
N MET A 53 7.30 21.62 11.46
CA MET A 53 7.36 23.08 11.56
C MET A 53 6.52 23.58 12.73
N THR A 54 5.30 23.12 12.84
CA THR A 54 4.37 23.50 13.92
C THR A 54 4.53 22.62 15.15
N ARG A 55 5.23 21.48 15.02
CA ARG A 55 5.39 20.43 16.03
C ARG A 55 4.04 19.88 16.51
N SER A 56 3.06 19.85 15.62
CA SER A 56 1.71 19.37 15.91
C SER A 56 1.43 18.05 15.23
N LEU A 57 0.64 17.20 15.90
CA LEU A 57 0.04 15.99 15.32
C LEU A 57 -1.43 16.31 15.01
N GLU A 58 -1.80 16.23 13.74
CA GLU A 58 -3.14 16.56 13.27
C GLU A 58 -3.78 15.38 12.55
N GLN A 59 -5.11 15.34 12.59
CA GLN A 59 -5.89 14.39 11.85
C GLN A 59 -6.01 14.81 10.38
N ALA A 60 -5.80 13.87 9.47
CA ALA A 60 -5.97 14.10 8.03
C ALA A 60 -7.44 14.05 7.63
N TYR A 61 -7.83 14.90 6.67
CA TYR A 61 -9.19 15.04 6.21
C TYR A 61 -9.25 15.21 4.70
N VAL A 62 -10.35 14.77 4.12
CA VAL A 62 -10.79 15.14 2.76
C VAL A 62 -12.04 16.00 2.83
N TYR A 63 -12.31 16.75 1.78
CA TYR A 63 -13.56 17.48 1.64
C TYR A 63 -14.47 16.77 0.65
N GLU A 64 -15.53 16.17 1.17
CA GLU A 64 -16.58 15.54 0.36
C GLU A 64 -17.79 16.48 0.33
N LYS A 65 -18.15 16.96 -0.87
CA LYS A 65 -19.28 17.89 -1.06
C LYS A 65 -19.24 19.11 -0.09
N GLY A 66 -18.03 19.61 0.20
CA GLY A 66 -17.83 20.74 1.11
C GLY A 66 -17.85 20.39 2.60
N VAL A 67 -18.00 19.13 2.96
CA VAL A 67 -17.94 18.63 4.34
C VAL A 67 -16.56 18.05 4.62
N ARG A 68 -15.97 18.39 5.75
CA ARG A 68 -14.68 17.85 6.22
C ARG A 68 -14.89 16.46 6.78
N VAL A 69 -14.35 15.46 6.11
CA VAL A 69 -14.45 14.04 6.48
C VAL A 69 -13.07 13.50 6.85
N PRO A 70 -12.90 12.88 8.03
CA PRO A 70 -11.63 12.26 8.40
C PRO A 70 -11.25 11.17 7.40
N ILE A 71 -9.98 11.14 7.00
CA ILE A 71 -9.45 10.00 6.24
C ILE A 71 -9.28 8.84 7.22
N SER A 72 -9.99 7.75 6.96
CA SER A 72 -9.94 6.56 7.81
C SER A 72 -9.80 5.31 6.94
N PHE A 73 -8.77 4.51 7.23
CA PHE A 73 -8.59 3.20 6.65
C PHE A 73 -7.76 2.32 7.59
N GLN A 74 -7.89 1.03 7.45
CA GLN A 74 -7.06 0.07 8.18
C GLN A 74 -6.09 -0.58 7.20
N ALA A 75 -4.84 -0.16 7.22
CA ALA A 75 -3.82 -0.76 6.37
C ALA A 75 -3.37 -2.12 6.94
N PHE A 76 -3.47 -3.17 6.13
CA PHE A 76 -2.87 -4.47 6.43
C PHE A 76 -1.46 -4.57 5.84
N SER A 77 -1.31 -4.07 4.62
CA SER A 77 -0.02 -3.91 3.92
C SER A 77 -0.07 -2.61 3.15
N TYR A 78 1.07 -1.98 2.94
CA TYR A 78 1.15 -0.72 2.21
C TYR A 78 2.49 -0.56 1.52
N PHE A 79 2.52 0.31 0.52
CA PHE A 79 3.76 0.83 -0.03
C PHE A 79 3.52 2.23 -0.65
N ILE A 80 4.60 3.00 -0.82
CA ILE A 80 4.58 4.31 -1.47
C ILE A 80 5.25 4.17 -2.83
N ASP A 81 4.54 4.56 -3.89
CA ASP A 81 5.07 4.52 -5.24
C ASP A 81 6.00 5.71 -5.54
N HIS A 82 6.62 5.73 -6.73
CA HIS A 82 7.53 6.80 -7.13
C HIS A 82 6.85 8.17 -7.32
N HIS A 83 5.53 8.20 -7.52
CA HIS A 83 4.73 9.42 -7.53
C HIS A 83 4.31 9.88 -6.13
N LYS A 84 4.83 9.22 -5.08
CA LYS A 84 4.47 9.48 -3.68
C LYS A 84 3.01 9.19 -3.33
N ASN A 85 2.38 8.27 -4.04
CA ASN A 85 1.06 7.79 -3.68
C ASN A 85 1.14 6.61 -2.73
N LEU A 86 0.27 6.57 -1.76
CA LEU A 86 0.10 5.46 -0.84
C LEU A 86 -0.86 4.42 -1.43
N TRP A 87 -0.37 3.23 -1.63
CA TRP A 87 -1.16 2.04 -1.94
C TRP A 87 -1.30 1.20 -0.67
N TYR A 88 -2.50 0.77 -0.34
CA TYR A 88 -2.71 -0.03 0.86
C TYR A 88 -3.81 -1.07 0.67
N THR A 89 -3.73 -2.14 1.44
CA THR A 89 -4.75 -3.18 1.49
C THR A 89 -5.45 -3.14 2.84
N THR A 90 -6.74 -3.50 2.84
CA THR A 90 -7.52 -3.60 4.07
C THR A 90 -7.77 -5.07 4.43
N PRO A 91 -8.09 -5.39 5.69
CA PRO A 91 -8.50 -6.74 6.09
C PRO A 91 -9.73 -7.25 5.35
N GLY A 92 -10.58 -6.36 4.86
CA GLY A 92 -11.82 -6.66 4.14
C GLY A 92 -11.69 -6.92 2.66
N SER A 93 -10.46 -7.05 2.13
CA SER A 93 -10.21 -7.33 0.70
C SER A 93 -10.32 -6.12 -0.21
N GLU A 94 -10.16 -4.93 0.32
CA GLU A 94 -10.14 -3.70 -0.46
C GLU A 94 -8.70 -3.29 -0.75
N LEU A 95 -8.50 -2.70 -1.91
CA LEU A 95 -7.28 -2.00 -2.28
C LEU A 95 -7.60 -0.51 -2.33
N GLY A 96 -6.87 0.26 -1.54
CA GLY A 96 -6.98 1.70 -1.49
C GLY A 96 -5.76 2.39 -2.09
N TYR A 97 -6.00 3.59 -2.57
CA TYR A 97 -5.01 4.47 -3.14
C TYR A 97 -5.22 5.88 -2.60
N LEU A 98 -4.19 6.50 -2.07
CA LEU A 98 -4.21 7.87 -1.58
C LEU A 98 -3.08 8.66 -2.22
N SER A 99 -3.41 9.74 -2.93
CA SER A 99 -2.45 10.70 -3.43
C SER A 99 -2.25 11.82 -2.43
N PHE A 100 -1.01 12.06 -2.01
CA PHE A 100 -0.68 13.20 -1.14
C PHE A 100 -0.64 14.54 -1.90
N HIS A 101 -0.60 14.50 -3.25
CA HIS A 101 -0.57 15.70 -4.10
C HIS A 101 -1.95 16.17 -4.56
N GLN A 102 -2.93 15.29 -4.49
CA GLN A 102 -4.31 15.59 -4.87
C GLN A 102 -5.20 15.33 -3.66
N SER A 103 -6.09 16.26 -3.37
CA SER A 103 -7.10 16.05 -2.32
C SER A 103 -8.13 15.03 -2.79
N GLY A 104 -7.89 13.76 -2.53
CA GLY A 104 -8.82 12.70 -2.89
C GLY A 104 -8.32 11.33 -2.43
N LEU A 105 -9.24 10.51 -1.97
CA LEU A 105 -9.05 9.10 -1.71
C LEU A 105 -9.73 8.33 -2.83
N ASP A 106 -8.95 7.61 -3.65
CA ASP A 106 -9.47 6.74 -4.68
C ASP A 106 -9.39 5.28 -4.25
N TYR A 107 -10.44 4.54 -4.54
CA TYR A 107 -10.49 3.10 -4.33
C TYR A 107 -10.36 2.37 -5.66
N ILE A 108 -9.39 1.50 -5.75
CA ILE A 108 -9.35 0.51 -6.82
C ILE A 108 -10.38 -0.56 -6.50
N ILE A 109 -11.43 -0.63 -7.30
CA ILE A 109 -12.48 -1.63 -7.11
C ILE A 109 -11.87 -3.02 -7.23
N ASN A 110 -11.83 -3.73 -6.12
CA ASN A 110 -11.44 -5.14 -6.09
C ASN A 110 -12.51 -5.99 -6.76
N ARG A 111 -12.34 -6.25 -8.05
CA ARG A 111 -13.26 -7.10 -8.82
C ARG A 111 -13.22 -8.56 -8.41
N HIS A 112 -12.16 -8.99 -7.72
CA HIS A 112 -11.96 -10.38 -7.33
C HIS A 112 -12.54 -10.73 -5.96
N LYS A 113 -12.99 -9.75 -5.18
CA LYS A 113 -13.50 -9.94 -3.79
C LYS A 113 -12.53 -10.68 -2.87
N GLU A 114 -11.24 -10.56 -3.12
CA GLU A 114 -10.18 -11.24 -2.38
C GLU A 114 -9.25 -10.24 -1.69
N SER A 115 -8.59 -10.68 -0.63
CA SER A 115 -7.62 -9.84 0.08
C SER A 115 -6.32 -9.74 -0.72
N ALA A 116 -5.84 -8.53 -0.98
CA ALA A 116 -4.49 -8.33 -1.44
C ALA A 116 -3.50 -8.71 -0.31
N ARG A 117 -2.43 -9.40 -0.67
CA ARG A 117 -1.41 -9.94 0.25
C ARG A 117 -0.07 -9.27 0.08
N SER A 118 0.28 -8.92 -1.14
CA SER A 118 1.57 -8.33 -1.46
C SER A 118 1.42 -7.20 -2.47
N LEU A 119 2.27 -6.20 -2.31
CA LEU A 119 2.35 -5.01 -3.15
C LEU A 119 3.82 -4.71 -3.43
N MET A 120 4.14 -4.35 -4.66
CA MET A 120 5.47 -3.91 -5.07
C MET A 120 5.37 -3.03 -6.32
N GLU A 121 6.18 -1.99 -6.39
CA GLU A 121 6.42 -1.24 -7.63
C GLU A 121 7.71 -1.75 -8.28
N ASP A 122 7.69 -2.02 -9.59
CA ASP A 122 8.86 -2.42 -10.35
C ASP A 122 9.60 -1.21 -10.96
N HIS A 123 10.79 -1.45 -11.53
CA HIS A 123 11.62 -0.41 -12.18
C HIS A 123 10.91 0.32 -13.33
N ARG A 124 9.87 -0.31 -13.92
CA ARG A 124 9.02 0.29 -14.97
C ARG A 124 7.82 1.05 -14.42
N LYS A 125 7.80 1.26 -13.10
CA LYS A 125 6.72 1.99 -12.41
C LYS A 125 5.36 1.32 -12.49
N ARG A 126 5.34 -0.01 -12.64
CA ARG A 126 4.12 -0.80 -12.58
C ARG A 126 3.94 -1.34 -11.17
N VAL A 127 2.71 -1.33 -10.70
CA VAL A 127 2.34 -1.85 -9.39
C VAL A 127 1.89 -3.29 -9.52
N TRP A 128 2.59 -4.19 -8.86
CA TRP A 128 2.29 -5.62 -8.77
C TRP A 128 1.47 -5.89 -7.53
N ILE A 129 0.35 -6.58 -7.68
CA ILE A 129 -0.55 -6.93 -6.59
C ILE A 129 -0.77 -8.43 -6.57
N GLY A 130 -0.35 -9.07 -5.48
CA GLY A 130 -0.64 -10.49 -5.24
C GLY A 130 -1.92 -10.63 -4.42
N TRP A 131 -2.91 -11.31 -4.98
CA TRP A 131 -4.20 -11.58 -4.33
C TRP A 131 -4.19 -12.94 -3.63
N LYS A 132 -4.88 -13.01 -2.49
CA LYS A 132 -5.06 -14.26 -1.76
C LYS A 132 -5.77 -15.31 -2.60
N ARG A 133 -5.24 -16.53 -2.62
CA ARG A 133 -5.92 -17.69 -3.21
C ARG A 133 -7.05 -18.15 -2.28
N ASN A 134 -8.25 -18.26 -2.81
CA ASN A 134 -9.34 -18.93 -2.12
C ASN A 134 -9.46 -20.36 -2.67
N HIS A 135 -8.95 -21.34 -1.95
CA HIS A 135 -8.91 -22.74 -2.35
C HIS A 135 -10.27 -23.35 -2.73
N LYS A 136 -11.38 -22.72 -2.31
CA LYS A 136 -12.73 -23.23 -2.57
C LYS A 136 -13.38 -22.63 -3.80
N THR A 137 -12.99 -21.43 -4.21
CA THR A 137 -13.75 -20.66 -5.20
C THR A 137 -12.92 -20.07 -6.33
N GLN A 138 -11.66 -19.72 -6.09
CA GLN A 138 -10.86 -19.01 -7.09
C GLN A 138 -9.34 -19.30 -6.93
N PRO A 139 -8.60 -19.40 -8.04
CA PRO A 139 -7.15 -19.44 -8.03
C PRO A 139 -6.58 -18.09 -7.59
N GLY A 140 -5.44 -18.08 -6.93
CA GLY A 140 -4.70 -16.87 -6.62
C GLY A 140 -4.32 -16.11 -7.90
N ASN A 141 -4.19 -14.81 -7.80
CA ASN A 141 -3.94 -13.96 -8.95
C ASN A 141 -2.84 -12.94 -8.67
N ILE A 142 -2.14 -12.52 -9.72
CA ILE A 142 -1.21 -11.41 -9.69
C ILE A 142 -1.66 -10.43 -10.76
N CYS A 143 -2.01 -9.22 -10.34
CA CYS A 143 -2.43 -8.14 -11.21
C CYS A 143 -1.36 -7.06 -11.31
N LEU A 144 -1.28 -6.42 -12.46
CA LEU A 144 -0.44 -5.26 -12.71
C LEU A 144 -1.28 -4.04 -12.99
N TYR A 145 -0.85 -2.92 -12.41
CA TYR A 145 -1.42 -1.60 -12.65
C TYR A 145 -0.30 -0.65 -13.05
N ASP A 146 -0.62 0.38 -13.81
CA ASP A 146 0.30 1.48 -14.07
C ASP A 146 0.32 2.48 -12.90
N SER A 147 1.18 3.50 -13.01
CA SER A 147 1.34 4.54 -12.00
C SER A 147 0.10 5.46 -11.84
N LEU A 148 -0.89 5.35 -12.72
CA LEU A 148 -2.16 6.06 -12.64
C LEU A 148 -3.28 5.20 -12.07
N GLY A 149 -2.96 3.97 -11.60
CA GLY A 149 -3.95 3.04 -11.07
C GLY A 149 -4.78 2.34 -12.14
N GLN A 150 -4.37 2.40 -13.43
CA GLN A 150 -5.06 1.69 -14.50
C GLN A 150 -4.58 0.25 -14.57
N TRP A 151 -5.50 -0.69 -14.63
CA TRP A 151 -5.17 -2.11 -14.75
C TRP A 151 -4.52 -2.42 -16.12
N ILE A 152 -3.34 -3.05 -16.09
CA ILE A 152 -2.57 -3.45 -17.27
C ILE A 152 -2.89 -4.90 -17.67
N GLY A 153 -2.97 -5.80 -16.69
CA GLY A 153 -3.19 -7.21 -16.95
C GLY A 153 -2.93 -8.10 -15.74
N ASN A 154 -3.10 -9.40 -15.95
CA ASN A 154 -2.80 -10.45 -14.99
C ASN A 154 -1.57 -11.24 -15.44
N ILE A 155 -0.87 -11.83 -14.48
CA ILE A 155 0.19 -12.83 -14.76
C ILE A 155 -0.47 -14.18 -15.00
N SER A 156 -0.16 -14.79 -16.14
CA SER A 156 -0.58 -16.16 -16.44
C SER A 156 0.33 -17.18 -15.75
N GLN A 157 -0.13 -18.42 -15.66
CA GLN A 157 0.68 -19.55 -15.15
C GLN A 157 1.98 -19.78 -15.94
N LYS A 158 2.04 -19.27 -17.17
CA LYS A 158 3.24 -19.34 -18.03
C LYS A 158 4.16 -18.13 -17.86
N GLY A 159 3.89 -17.25 -16.89
CA GLY A 159 4.69 -16.06 -16.65
C GLY A 159 4.55 -14.98 -17.72
N LYS A 160 3.37 -14.82 -18.34
CA LYS A 160 3.09 -13.74 -19.30
C LYS A 160 2.08 -12.77 -18.72
N ILE A 161 2.28 -11.48 -19.00
CA ILE A 161 1.27 -10.44 -18.73
C ILE A 161 0.21 -10.57 -19.81
N VAL A 162 -1.04 -10.74 -19.39
CA VAL A 162 -2.19 -10.94 -20.30
C VAL A 162 -3.31 -10.01 -19.88
N ALA A 163 -3.80 -9.20 -20.82
CA ALA A 163 -4.92 -8.28 -20.61
C ALA A 163 -6.27 -9.03 -20.63
N ASP A 164 -6.37 -10.08 -19.79
CA ASP A 164 -7.56 -10.89 -19.61
C ASP A 164 -7.76 -11.17 -18.11
N GLN A 165 -8.88 -10.71 -17.57
CA GLN A 165 -9.21 -10.85 -16.15
C GLN A 165 -9.52 -12.29 -15.72
N SER A 166 -9.79 -13.18 -16.64
CA SER A 166 -10.00 -14.61 -16.37
C SER A 166 -8.70 -15.38 -16.17
N VAL A 167 -7.57 -14.80 -16.56
CA VAL A 167 -6.25 -15.41 -16.42
C VAL A 167 -5.79 -15.32 -14.97
N SER A 168 -5.25 -16.41 -14.44
CA SER A 168 -4.76 -16.53 -13.07
C SER A 168 -3.37 -17.12 -12.99
N PHE A 169 -2.65 -16.78 -11.92
CA PHE A 169 -1.35 -17.38 -11.60
C PHE A 169 -1.46 -18.61 -10.71
N ASN A 170 -2.57 -18.79 -10.03
CA ASN A 170 -2.88 -19.92 -9.17
C ASN A 170 -1.89 -20.18 -8.01
N ALA A 171 -1.37 -19.13 -7.41
CA ALA A 171 -0.55 -19.21 -6.21
C ALA A 171 -1.00 -18.15 -5.18
N ASP A 172 -0.78 -18.41 -3.90
CA ASP A 172 -1.05 -17.46 -2.81
C ASP A 172 0.23 -16.68 -2.54
N VAL A 173 0.42 -15.54 -3.23
CA VAL A 173 1.65 -14.75 -3.20
C VAL A 173 1.66 -13.82 -1.99
N TYR A 174 2.60 -14.03 -1.07
CA TYR A 174 2.75 -13.28 0.19
C TYR A 174 3.75 -12.14 0.11
N CYS A 175 4.73 -12.27 -0.77
CA CYS A 175 5.71 -11.22 -1.00
C CYS A 175 6.15 -11.20 -2.46
N ILE A 176 6.40 -9.99 -2.97
CA ILE A 176 6.94 -9.75 -4.30
C ILE A 176 8.14 -8.84 -4.14
N TYR A 177 9.22 -9.14 -4.84
CA TYR A 177 10.46 -8.37 -4.77
C TYR A 177 11.12 -8.33 -6.15
N GLU A 178 11.59 -7.17 -6.57
CA GLU A 178 12.43 -7.00 -7.76
C GLU A 178 13.89 -6.93 -7.35
N ASP A 179 14.73 -7.75 -7.96
CA ASP A 179 16.17 -7.72 -7.72
C ASP A 179 16.87 -6.68 -8.62
N LYS A 180 18.18 -6.49 -8.39
CA LYS A 180 19.00 -5.53 -9.14
C LYS A 180 19.11 -5.83 -10.65
N ASP A 181 18.82 -7.05 -11.05
CA ASP A 181 18.84 -7.51 -12.44
C ASP A 181 17.40 -7.51 -13.05
N HIS A 182 16.47 -6.86 -12.37
CA HIS A 182 15.04 -6.72 -12.73
C HIS A 182 14.26 -8.04 -12.80
N ASN A 183 14.72 -9.07 -12.11
CA ASN A 183 13.94 -10.29 -11.94
C ASN A 183 12.92 -10.09 -10.82
N ILE A 184 11.71 -10.58 -11.03
CA ILE A 184 10.65 -10.51 -10.02
C ILE A 184 10.59 -11.83 -9.26
N TRP A 185 10.85 -11.77 -7.98
CA TRP A 185 10.77 -12.89 -7.05
C TRP A 185 9.44 -12.87 -6.33
N MET A 186 8.78 -14.02 -6.23
CA MET A 186 7.47 -14.16 -5.61
C MET A 186 7.50 -15.30 -4.60
N GLY A 187 7.41 -14.96 -3.33
CA GLY A 187 7.28 -15.93 -2.23
C GLY A 187 5.81 -16.26 -2.00
N THR A 188 5.50 -17.54 -1.96
CA THR A 188 4.14 -18.04 -1.79
C THR A 188 3.95 -18.77 -0.48
N ARG A 189 2.71 -18.96 -0.07
CA ARG A 189 2.40 -19.67 1.17
C ARG A 189 2.72 -21.17 1.09
N GLU A 190 2.36 -21.82 -0.01
CA GLU A 190 2.37 -23.28 -0.13
C GLU A 190 3.08 -23.77 -1.38
N ASP A 191 3.27 -22.90 -2.38
CA ASP A 191 3.78 -23.26 -3.69
C ASP A 191 5.27 -22.93 -3.88
N GLY A 192 5.97 -22.51 -2.79
CA GLY A 192 7.39 -22.21 -2.79
C GLY A 192 7.74 -20.82 -3.33
N LEU A 193 8.86 -20.72 -4.03
CA LEU A 193 9.43 -19.49 -4.57
C LEU A 193 9.39 -19.51 -6.09
N PHE A 194 8.80 -18.48 -6.69
CA PHE A 194 8.77 -18.28 -8.14
C PHE A 194 9.72 -17.18 -8.55
N LEU A 195 10.29 -17.33 -9.73
CA LEU A 195 11.11 -16.33 -10.39
C LEU A 195 10.49 -16.00 -11.75
N PHE A 196 10.06 -14.77 -11.90
CA PHE A 196 9.57 -14.23 -13.16
C PHE A 196 10.68 -13.42 -13.84
N ARG A 197 10.95 -13.72 -15.11
CA ARG A 197 11.91 -12.99 -15.94
C ARG A 197 11.23 -12.50 -17.20
N PHE A 198 11.44 -11.22 -17.52
CA PHE A 198 10.99 -10.70 -18.81
C PHE A 198 11.83 -11.31 -19.93
N GLN A 199 11.19 -12.03 -20.87
CA GLN A 199 11.84 -12.58 -22.03
C GLN A 199 11.56 -11.70 -23.25
N GLY A 200 12.61 -11.15 -23.87
CA GLY A 200 12.52 -10.36 -25.08
C GLY A 200 12.23 -8.87 -24.85
N GLU A 201 12.22 -8.12 -25.95
CA GLU A 201 12.05 -6.67 -26.02
C GLU A 201 10.60 -6.17 -25.80
N ASP A 202 9.83 -6.80 -24.97
CA ASP A 202 8.69 -6.12 -24.34
C ASP A 202 9.22 -5.22 -23.22
N ASN A 203 10.28 -4.56 -23.61
CA ASN A 203 11.01 -3.55 -22.88
C ASN A 203 10.38 -2.18 -23.09
#